data_b8f50750ba4ef6c2eb1071f9e5d50f47
#
_entry.id   b8f50750ba4ef6c2eb1071f9e5d50f47
#
_cell.length_a   1.000
_cell.length_b   1.000
_cell.length_c   1.000
_cell.angle_alpha   90.00
_cell.angle_beta   90.00
_cell.angle_gamma   90.00
#
_symmetry.space_group_name_H-M   'P 1'
#
loop_
_entity.id
_entity.type
_entity.pdbx_description
1 polymer ?
#
loop_
_entity_poly.entity_id
_entity_poly.type
_entity_poly.pdbx_seq_one_letter_code
_entity_poly.pdbx_strand_id
1 'polypeptide(L)'
;MADNAAALRRGELEVVQLFEPFAEELIATGEGHLWYAAATRGPTTYTSFYTRRNVLAARRDEMKKLVRGLYRTQKWLHTQPPEALADAVQSFFPTAPPTLLRVAVARYYALGIWGHNPILPRAGYDRLKAGLVSGRFVKQGVPFEQAVDNSLAEEVIGEDPPPLDASS
;
A
#
# COMPACT_ATOMS: atom_id res chain seq x y z
N MET A 1 -3.97 -15.39 -1.30
CA MET A 1 -4.19 -14.83 -2.66
C MET A 1 -4.06 -15.95 -3.72
N ALA A 2 -2.95 -16.68 -3.73
CA ALA A 2 -2.78 -17.80 -4.70
C ALA A 2 -3.93 -18.80 -4.67
N ASP A 3 -4.39 -19.23 -3.49
CA ASP A 3 -5.51 -20.19 -3.35
C ASP A 3 -6.82 -19.64 -3.93
N ASN A 4 -7.10 -18.34 -3.75
CA ASN A 4 -8.28 -17.68 -4.32
C ASN A 4 -8.21 -17.65 -5.85
N ALA A 5 -7.05 -17.31 -6.41
CA ALA A 5 -6.83 -17.34 -7.85
C ALA A 5 -6.99 -18.75 -8.41
N ALA A 6 -6.44 -19.76 -7.73
CA ALA A 6 -6.60 -21.15 -8.12
C ALA A 6 -8.05 -21.63 -8.05
N ALA A 7 -8.81 -21.22 -7.04
CA ALA A 7 -10.23 -21.57 -6.90
C ALA A 7 -11.08 -20.93 -8.01
N LEU A 8 -10.78 -19.70 -8.41
CA LEU A 8 -11.42 -19.07 -9.57
C LEU A 8 -11.14 -19.86 -10.87
N ARG A 9 -9.87 -20.25 -11.10
CA ARG A 9 -9.47 -21.07 -12.27
C ARG A 9 -10.22 -22.40 -12.35
N ARG A 10 -10.48 -23.01 -11.20
CA ARG A 10 -11.24 -24.28 -11.15
C ARG A 10 -12.76 -24.09 -11.20
N GLY A 11 -13.26 -22.87 -11.29
CA GLY A 11 -14.70 -22.58 -11.27
C GLY A 11 -15.37 -22.81 -9.91
N GLU A 12 -14.61 -22.94 -8.85
CA GLU A 12 -15.14 -23.10 -7.48
C GLU A 12 -15.66 -21.76 -6.92
N LEU A 13 -15.14 -20.65 -7.43
CA LEU A 13 -15.54 -19.29 -7.06
C LEU A 13 -15.80 -18.48 -8.33
N GLU A 14 -16.88 -17.70 -8.33
CA GLU A 14 -17.23 -16.80 -9.44
C GLU A 14 -16.57 -15.42 -9.28
N VAL A 15 -16.31 -15.00 -8.04
CA VAL A 15 -15.73 -13.70 -7.70
C VAL A 15 -14.69 -13.87 -6.60
N VAL A 16 -13.53 -13.26 -6.77
CA VAL A 16 -12.46 -13.28 -5.78
C VAL A 16 -11.89 -11.89 -5.57
N GLN A 17 -11.43 -11.62 -4.36
CA GLN A 17 -10.62 -10.44 -4.07
C GLN A 17 -9.15 -10.80 -4.17
N LEU A 18 -8.40 -10.05 -4.98
CA LEU A 18 -6.97 -10.24 -5.20
C LEU A 18 -6.22 -8.91 -5.12
N PHE A 19 -4.94 -8.99 -4.78
CA PHE A 19 -3.97 -7.93 -4.96
C PHE A 19 -3.08 -8.25 -6.17
N GLU A 20 -2.39 -7.24 -6.68
CA GLU A 20 -1.36 -7.46 -7.69
C GLU A 20 -0.14 -8.23 -7.09
N PRO A 21 0.56 -9.04 -7.87
CA PRO A 21 0.37 -9.32 -9.29
C PRO A 21 -0.68 -10.41 -9.63
N PHE A 22 -1.34 -11.03 -8.65
CA PHE A 22 -2.29 -12.13 -8.87
C PHE A 22 -3.51 -11.75 -9.72
N ALA A 23 -4.00 -10.52 -9.57
CA ALA A 23 -5.11 -10.03 -10.39
C ALA A 23 -4.69 -9.92 -11.85
N GLU A 24 -3.53 -9.32 -12.12
CA GLU A 24 -3.01 -9.15 -13.48
C GLU A 24 -2.69 -10.50 -14.15
N GLU A 25 -2.21 -11.48 -13.38
CA GLU A 25 -1.97 -12.83 -13.90
C GLU A 25 -3.23 -13.46 -14.47
N LEU A 26 -4.37 -13.39 -13.76
CA LEU A 26 -5.65 -13.91 -14.26
C LEU A 26 -6.17 -13.15 -15.47
N ILE A 27 -5.96 -11.83 -15.50
CA ILE A 27 -6.38 -10.99 -16.63
C ILE A 27 -5.54 -11.31 -17.87
N ALA A 28 -4.21 -11.40 -17.71
CA ALA A 28 -3.28 -11.66 -18.80
C ALA A 28 -3.49 -13.04 -19.45
N THR A 29 -3.94 -14.05 -18.68
CA THR A 29 -4.26 -15.38 -19.17
C THR A 29 -5.70 -15.51 -19.67
N GLY A 30 -6.54 -14.48 -19.54
CA GLY A 30 -7.95 -14.53 -19.92
C GLY A 30 -8.83 -15.39 -18.99
N GLU A 31 -8.31 -15.79 -17.84
CA GLU A 31 -9.02 -16.60 -16.83
C GLU A 31 -9.88 -15.77 -15.88
N GLY A 32 -9.76 -14.44 -15.96
CA GLY A 32 -10.55 -13.52 -15.19
C GLY A 32 -10.55 -12.10 -15.78
N HIS A 33 -11.45 -11.26 -15.28
CA HIS A 33 -11.50 -9.85 -15.63
C HIS A 33 -11.75 -9.00 -14.39
N LEU A 34 -11.30 -7.75 -14.43
CA LEU A 34 -11.52 -6.82 -13.34
C LEU A 34 -12.99 -6.38 -13.32
N TRP A 35 -13.73 -6.82 -12.32
CA TRP A 35 -15.10 -6.38 -12.08
C TRP A 35 -15.14 -5.06 -11.29
N TYR A 36 -14.30 -4.95 -10.25
CA TYR A 36 -14.31 -3.78 -9.37
C TYR A 36 -12.94 -3.51 -8.75
N ALA A 37 -12.45 -2.29 -8.87
CA ALA A 37 -11.25 -1.83 -8.19
C ALA A 37 -11.61 -1.13 -6.87
N ALA A 38 -11.28 -1.73 -5.74
CA ALA A 38 -11.62 -1.20 -4.41
C ALA A 38 -11.06 0.22 -4.15
N ALA A 39 -9.94 0.58 -4.79
CA ALA A 39 -9.33 1.91 -4.73
C ALA A 39 -10.27 3.03 -5.18
N THR A 40 -11.24 2.75 -6.07
CA THR A 40 -12.22 3.74 -6.54
C THR A 40 -13.16 4.25 -5.44
N ARG A 41 -13.23 3.56 -4.30
CA ARG A 41 -13.99 4.01 -3.12
C ARG A 41 -13.29 5.13 -2.34
N GLY A 42 -12.06 5.49 -2.72
CA GLY A 42 -11.24 6.48 -2.07
C GLY A 42 -10.26 5.88 -1.05
N PRO A 43 -9.45 6.72 -0.40
CA PRO A 43 -8.34 6.28 0.45
C PRO A 43 -8.83 5.38 1.59
N THR A 44 -8.12 4.27 1.78
CA THR A 44 -8.29 3.38 2.93
C THR A 44 -6.91 3.06 3.47
N THR A 45 -6.68 3.31 4.74
CA THR A 45 -5.41 2.97 5.39
C THR A 45 -5.31 1.45 5.52
N TYR A 46 -4.27 0.85 4.96
CA TYR A 46 -4.07 -0.60 5.05
C TYR A 46 -2.66 -0.94 5.55
N THR A 47 -1.65 -0.72 4.73
CA THR A 47 -0.26 -0.96 5.14
C THR A 47 0.22 0.21 5.99
N SER A 48 0.56 -0.06 7.24
CA SER A 48 0.99 0.96 8.21
C SER A 48 2.11 0.41 9.09
N PHE A 49 2.97 1.30 9.59
CA PHE A 49 3.99 0.93 10.57
C PHE A 49 3.43 1.05 11.97
N TYR A 50 3.67 0.03 12.79
CA TYR A 50 3.19 -0.05 14.15
C TYR A 50 4.35 -0.12 15.13
N THR A 51 4.27 0.63 16.22
CA THR A 51 5.21 0.54 17.32
C THR A 51 4.50 0.77 18.65
N ARG A 52 5.14 0.40 19.76
CA ARG A 52 4.65 0.72 21.09
C ARG A 52 5.05 2.16 21.45
N ARG A 53 4.22 2.86 22.23
CA ARG A 53 4.48 4.25 22.65
C ARG A 53 5.81 4.41 23.39
N ASN A 54 6.16 3.47 24.28
CA ASN A 54 7.42 3.49 24.99
C ASN A 54 8.62 3.29 24.05
N VAL A 55 8.48 2.48 22.99
CA VAL A 55 9.52 2.29 21.97
C VAL A 55 9.65 3.56 21.12
N LEU A 56 8.52 4.17 20.71
CA LEU A 56 8.52 5.44 19.99
C LEU A 56 9.24 6.52 20.79
N ALA A 57 8.96 6.65 22.08
CA ALA A 57 9.60 7.63 22.95
C ALA A 57 11.10 7.37 23.12
N ALA A 58 11.50 6.09 23.32
CA ALA A 58 12.90 5.72 23.53
C ALA A 58 13.77 5.77 22.27
N ARG A 59 13.18 5.60 21.09
CA ARG A 59 13.88 5.49 19.80
C ARG A 59 13.37 6.51 18.78
N ARG A 60 12.96 7.68 19.24
CA ARG A 60 12.32 8.71 18.39
C ARG A 60 13.16 9.06 17.16
N ASP A 61 14.47 9.26 17.33
CA ASP A 61 15.36 9.63 16.24
C ASP A 61 15.48 8.55 15.16
N GLU A 62 15.50 7.28 15.58
CA GLU A 62 15.52 6.16 14.64
C GLU A 62 14.20 6.05 13.87
N MET A 63 13.06 6.21 14.56
CA MET A 63 11.75 6.23 13.92
C MET A 63 11.62 7.41 12.95
N LYS A 64 12.17 8.57 13.30
CA LYS A 64 12.21 9.74 12.41
C LYS A 64 13.04 9.48 11.15
N LYS A 65 14.18 8.78 11.27
CA LYS A 65 14.98 8.36 10.10
C LYS A 65 14.19 7.42 9.18
N LEU A 66 13.44 6.47 9.75
CA LEU A 66 12.56 5.58 8.99
C LEU A 66 11.50 6.39 8.22
N VAL A 67 10.78 7.28 8.90
CA VAL A 67 9.73 8.12 8.28
C VAL A 67 10.34 9.00 7.18
N ARG A 68 11.55 9.55 7.38
CA ARG A 68 12.27 10.32 6.36
C ARG A 68 12.60 9.46 5.13
N GLY A 69 13.07 8.23 5.33
CA GLY A 69 13.32 7.29 4.23
C GLY A 69 12.05 7.00 3.44
N LEU A 70 10.95 6.73 4.12
CA LEU A 70 9.64 6.50 3.50
C LEU A 70 9.18 7.72 2.69
N TYR A 71 9.29 8.93 3.24
CA TYR A 71 8.86 10.14 2.53
C TYR A 71 9.72 10.42 1.29
N ARG A 72 11.03 10.23 1.39
CA ARG A 72 11.94 10.32 0.22
C ARG A 72 11.56 9.29 -0.85
N THR A 73 11.21 8.06 -0.45
CA THR A 73 10.72 7.02 -1.36
C THR A 73 9.39 7.41 -2.01
N GLN A 74 8.45 7.95 -1.25
CA GLN A 74 7.18 8.45 -1.80
C GLN A 74 7.41 9.56 -2.82
N LYS A 75 8.27 10.54 -2.53
CA LYS A 75 8.65 11.58 -3.49
C LYS A 75 9.27 11.00 -4.77
N TRP A 76 10.20 10.05 -4.63
CA TRP A 76 10.81 9.36 -5.76
C TRP A 76 9.74 8.65 -6.59
N LEU A 77 8.87 7.87 -5.96
CA LEU A 77 7.81 7.13 -6.61
C LEU A 77 6.91 8.04 -7.46
N HIS A 78 6.54 9.20 -6.95
CA HIS A 78 5.69 10.16 -7.69
C HIS A 78 6.42 11.00 -8.75
N THR A 79 7.74 10.90 -8.83
CA THR A 79 8.57 11.57 -9.87
C THR A 79 9.07 10.62 -10.95
N GLN A 80 8.91 9.31 -10.75
CA GLN A 80 9.39 8.29 -11.68
C GLN A 80 8.24 7.67 -12.49
N PRO A 81 8.51 7.15 -13.68
CA PRO A 81 7.53 6.35 -14.42
C PRO A 81 7.29 5.01 -13.73
N PRO A 82 6.13 4.36 -13.94
CA PRO A 82 5.79 3.07 -13.32
C PRO A 82 6.83 1.98 -13.53
N GLU A 83 7.50 1.98 -14.68
CA GLU A 83 8.52 0.99 -15.03
C GLU A 83 9.73 1.05 -14.09
N ALA A 84 10.12 2.24 -13.63
CA ALA A 84 11.22 2.39 -12.70
C ALA A 84 10.92 1.72 -11.35
N LEU A 85 9.68 1.82 -10.86
CA LEU A 85 9.26 1.09 -9.66
C LEU A 85 9.21 -0.41 -9.92
N ALA A 86 8.66 -0.86 -11.05
CA ALA A 86 8.59 -2.28 -11.38
C ALA A 86 10.00 -2.91 -11.42
N ASP A 87 10.96 -2.23 -12.04
CA ASP A 87 12.36 -2.68 -12.09
C ASP A 87 13.01 -2.70 -10.70
N ALA A 88 12.77 -1.68 -9.88
CA ALA A 88 13.31 -1.60 -8.52
C ALA A 88 12.80 -2.71 -7.58
N VAL A 89 11.55 -3.17 -7.78
CA VAL A 89 10.95 -4.20 -6.94
C VAL A 89 11.01 -5.62 -7.53
N GLN A 90 11.50 -5.79 -8.76
CA GLN A 90 11.52 -7.09 -9.48
C GLN A 90 12.14 -8.21 -8.64
N SER A 91 13.22 -7.93 -7.91
CA SER A 91 13.92 -8.93 -7.09
C SER A 91 13.07 -9.51 -5.96
N PHE A 92 12.02 -8.78 -5.53
CA PHE A 92 11.08 -9.24 -4.51
C PHE A 92 9.95 -10.13 -5.09
N PHE A 93 9.85 -10.19 -6.42
CA PHE A 93 8.86 -10.98 -7.15
C PHE A 93 9.54 -11.91 -8.15
N PRO A 94 10.40 -12.85 -7.70
CA PRO A 94 11.24 -13.66 -8.59
C PRO A 94 10.45 -14.58 -9.52
N THR A 95 9.20 -14.90 -9.18
CA THR A 95 8.32 -15.78 -9.99
C THR A 95 7.44 -15.00 -10.96
N ALA A 96 7.32 -13.68 -10.82
CA ALA A 96 6.52 -12.86 -11.71
C ALA A 96 7.34 -12.44 -12.93
N PRO A 97 6.85 -12.66 -14.16
CA PRO A 97 7.50 -12.13 -15.36
C PRO A 97 7.61 -10.60 -15.27
N PRO A 98 8.74 -10.00 -15.70
CA PRO A 98 8.93 -8.53 -15.66
C PRO A 98 7.81 -7.76 -16.38
N THR A 99 7.32 -8.29 -17.49
CA THR A 99 6.21 -7.68 -18.24
C THR A 99 4.92 -7.64 -17.44
N LEU A 100 4.59 -8.71 -16.72
CA LEU A 100 3.42 -8.77 -15.85
C LEU A 100 3.54 -7.77 -14.70
N LEU A 101 4.72 -7.71 -14.06
CA LEU A 101 4.95 -6.81 -12.93
C LEU A 101 4.83 -5.34 -13.36
N ARG A 102 5.33 -4.98 -14.55
CA ARG A 102 5.18 -3.61 -15.09
C ARG A 102 3.73 -3.23 -15.30
N VAL A 103 2.89 -4.13 -15.84
CA VAL A 103 1.45 -3.85 -16.02
C VAL A 103 0.75 -3.71 -14.66
N ALA A 104 1.06 -4.61 -13.72
CA ALA A 104 0.51 -4.55 -12.36
C ALA A 104 0.86 -3.24 -11.63
N VAL A 105 2.12 -2.82 -11.72
CA VAL A 105 2.57 -1.54 -11.14
C VAL A 105 1.91 -0.36 -11.84
N ALA A 106 1.83 -0.36 -13.17
CA ALA A 106 1.16 0.71 -13.93
C ALA A 106 -0.32 0.85 -13.53
N ARG A 107 -1.02 -0.28 -13.29
CA ARG A 107 -2.40 -0.27 -12.78
C ARG A 107 -2.49 0.40 -11.41
N TYR A 108 -1.57 0.11 -10.48
CA TYR A 108 -1.53 0.76 -9.17
C TYR A 108 -1.26 2.26 -9.25
N TYR A 109 -0.39 2.69 -10.18
CA TYR A 109 -0.20 4.12 -10.46
C TYR A 109 -1.50 4.78 -10.95
N ALA A 110 -2.18 4.16 -11.93
CA ALA A 110 -3.44 4.66 -12.45
C ALA A 110 -4.55 4.74 -11.39
N LEU A 111 -4.55 3.84 -10.41
CA LEU A 111 -5.48 3.84 -9.29
C LEU A 111 -5.10 4.81 -8.16
N GLY A 112 -3.90 5.41 -8.19
CA GLY A 112 -3.44 6.37 -7.19
C GLY A 112 -3.39 5.80 -5.76
N ILE A 113 -2.99 4.53 -5.60
CA ILE A 113 -3.05 3.86 -4.29
C ILE A 113 -1.98 4.32 -3.30
N TRP A 114 -0.88 4.91 -3.77
CA TRP A 114 0.22 5.34 -2.91
C TRP A 114 0.06 6.78 -2.44
N GLY A 115 0.22 6.99 -1.13
CA GLY A 115 0.21 8.32 -0.55
C GLY A 115 1.38 9.18 -1.02
N HIS A 116 1.16 10.50 -1.11
CA HIS A 116 2.18 11.49 -1.50
C HIS A 116 3.09 11.92 -0.33
N ASN A 117 2.71 11.58 0.89
CA ASN A 117 3.44 11.91 2.11
C ASN A 117 3.19 10.83 3.19
N PRO A 118 3.97 10.82 4.28
CA PRO A 118 3.88 9.80 5.32
C PRO A 118 2.71 10.00 6.32
N ILE A 119 1.83 10.98 6.13
CA ILE A 119 0.66 11.19 6.99
C ILE A 119 -0.31 10.03 6.84
N LEU A 120 -0.70 9.41 7.95
CA LEU A 120 -1.82 8.48 7.96
C LEU A 120 -3.13 9.29 8.01
N PRO A 121 -3.92 9.31 6.91
CA PRO A 121 -5.09 10.18 6.81
C PRO A 121 -6.26 9.67 7.65
N ARG A 122 -6.90 10.57 8.40
CA ARG A 122 -8.09 10.25 9.21
C ARG A 122 -9.20 9.57 8.40
N ALA A 123 -9.51 10.10 7.22
CA ALA A 123 -10.56 9.52 6.37
C ALA A 123 -10.28 8.07 5.97
N GLY A 124 -9.00 7.74 5.69
CA GLY A 124 -8.58 6.37 5.41
C GLY A 124 -8.70 5.45 6.61
N TYR A 125 -8.31 5.94 7.81
CA TYR A 125 -8.45 5.22 9.06
C TYR A 125 -9.91 4.95 9.40
N ASP A 126 -10.77 5.97 9.33
CA ASP A 126 -12.18 5.84 9.66
C ASP A 126 -12.91 4.88 8.70
N ARG A 127 -12.51 4.86 7.43
CA ARG A 127 -13.04 3.90 6.44
C ARG A 127 -12.64 2.47 6.78
N LEU A 128 -11.36 2.22 7.08
CA LEU A 128 -10.89 0.91 7.53
C LEU A 128 -11.63 0.45 8.79
N LYS A 129 -11.71 1.34 9.79
CA LYS A 129 -12.42 1.08 11.05
C LYS A 129 -13.88 0.70 10.82
N ALA A 130 -14.59 1.46 9.98
CA ALA A 130 -15.98 1.17 9.65
C ALA A 130 -16.13 -0.20 8.98
N GLY A 131 -15.23 -0.56 8.06
CA GLY A 131 -15.22 -1.88 7.43
C GLY A 131 -14.98 -3.01 8.42
N LEU A 132 -14.02 -2.86 9.33
CA LEU A 132 -13.71 -3.87 10.35
C LEU A 132 -14.87 -4.08 11.33
N VAL A 133 -15.56 -3.00 11.74
CA VAL A 133 -16.75 -3.07 12.62
C VAL A 133 -17.92 -3.71 11.87
N SER A 134 -18.20 -3.28 10.63
CA SER A 134 -19.26 -3.83 9.79
C SER A 134 -19.05 -5.31 9.48
N GLY A 135 -17.83 -5.71 9.21
CA GLY A 135 -17.43 -7.10 9.01
C GLY A 135 -17.35 -7.94 10.29
N ARG A 136 -17.62 -7.35 11.45
CA ARG A 136 -17.56 -8.00 12.77
C ARG A 136 -16.16 -8.55 13.15
N PHE A 137 -15.09 -8.04 12.52
CA PHE A 137 -13.71 -8.36 12.89
C PHE A 137 -13.35 -7.74 14.25
N VAL A 138 -13.92 -6.57 14.57
CA VAL A 138 -13.80 -5.91 15.86
C VAL A 138 -15.18 -5.46 16.36
N LYS A 139 -15.38 -5.46 17.68
CA LYS A 139 -16.65 -5.02 18.28
C LYS A 139 -16.83 -3.51 18.18
N GLN A 140 -15.74 -2.77 18.39
CA GLN A 140 -15.69 -1.31 18.25
C GLN A 140 -14.27 -0.90 17.82
N GLY A 141 -14.17 0.22 17.12
CA GLY A 141 -12.88 0.77 16.71
C GLY A 141 -12.29 1.69 17.79
N VAL A 142 -10.97 1.76 17.82
CA VAL A 142 -10.25 2.74 18.63
C VAL A 142 -10.42 4.13 18.01
N PRO A 143 -10.50 5.23 18.76
CA PRO A 143 -10.44 6.59 18.24
C PRO A 143 -9.11 6.87 17.50
N PHE A 144 -9.16 7.67 16.43
CA PHE A 144 -7.99 8.01 15.64
C PHE A 144 -6.84 8.55 16.49
N GLU A 145 -7.14 9.47 17.39
CA GLU A 145 -6.18 10.16 18.28
C GLU A 145 -5.48 9.21 19.27
N GLN A 146 -6.07 8.06 19.52
CA GLN A 146 -5.47 7.03 20.36
C GLN A 146 -4.62 6.02 19.59
N ALA A 147 -4.93 5.85 18.31
CA ALA A 147 -4.30 4.84 17.45
C ALA A 147 -3.17 5.40 16.59
N VAL A 148 -3.25 6.68 16.19
CA VAL A 148 -2.38 7.29 15.20
C VAL A 148 -1.59 8.44 15.82
N ASP A 149 -0.29 8.44 15.54
CA ASP A 149 0.62 9.53 15.87
C ASP A 149 1.33 9.97 14.58
N ASN A 150 0.92 11.11 14.04
CA ASN A 150 1.50 11.71 12.83
C ASN A 150 2.64 12.69 13.13
N SER A 151 3.03 12.88 14.40
CA SER A 151 4.00 13.91 14.77
C SER A 151 5.35 13.80 14.04
N LEU A 152 5.86 12.58 13.87
CA LEU A 152 7.09 12.37 13.11
C LEU A 152 6.91 12.62 11.60
N ALA A 153 5.74 12.31 11.06
CA ALA A 153 5.42 12.59 9.67
C ALA A 153 5.36 14.10 9.41
N GLU A 154 4.70 14.85 10.29
CA GLU A 154 4.61 16.32 10.24
C GLU A 154 5.99 16.99 10.35
N GLU A 155 6.84 16.53 11.28
CA GLU A 155 8.20 17.01 11.41
C GLU A 155 9.02 16.79 10.13
N VAL A 156 8.97 15.58 9.57
CA VAL A 156 9.74 15.23 8.38
C VAL A 156 9.23 15.94 7.14
N ILE A 157 7.92 16.18 7.03
CA ILE A 157 7.35 16.99 5.96
C ILE A 157 7.87 18.43 6.07
N GLY A 158 7.94 19.00 7.27
CA GLY A 158 8.48 20.32 7.50
C GLY A 158 9.97 20.47 7.16
N GLU A 159 10.74 19.37 7.22
CA GLU A 159 12.16 19.33 6.79
C GLU A 159 12.33 19.28 5.27
N ASP A 160 11.29 18.88 4.56
CA ASP A 160 11.24 18.74 3.09
C ASP A 160 12.44 18.01 2.47
N PRO A 161 12.79 16.78 2.91
CA PRO A 161 13.95 16.08 2.40
C PRO A 161 13.83 15.81 0.89
N PRO A 162 14.95 15.81 0.12
CA PRO A 162 14.92 15.50 -1.30
C PRO A 162 14.43 14.06 -1.56
N PRO A 163 13.92 13.74 -2.76
CA PRO A 163 13.63 12.37 -3.17
C PRO A 163 14.83 11.44 -2.97
N LEU A 164 14.60 10.12 -3.01
CA LEU A 164 15.71 9.18 -3.13
C LEU A 164 16.42 9.38 -4.46
N ASP A 165 17.75 9.27 -4.46
CA ASP A 165 18.52 9.14 -5.67
C ASP A 165 18.38 7.71 -6.20
N ALA A 166 18.06 7.57 -7.49
CA ALA A 166 17.97 6.27 -8.15
C ALA A 166 19.32 5.52 -8.25
N SER A 167 20.42 6.20 -7.89
CA SER A 167 21.80 5.72 -7.97
C SER A 167 22.43 5.32 -6.62
N SER A 168 21.62 5.26 -5.56
CA SER A 168 22.12 4.89 -4.21
C SER A 168 21.67 3.51 -3.74
#